data_5911fe7a11dc7f0fffca3cf5ba1d9c51
#
_entry.id   5911fe7a11dc7f0fffca3cf5ba1d9c51
#
_cell.length_a   1.000
_cell.length_b   1.000
_cell.length_c   1.000
_cell.angle_alpha   90.00
_cell.angle_beta   90.00
_cell.angle_gamma   90.00
#
_symmetry.space_group_name_H-M   'P 1'
#
loop_
_entity.id
_entity.type
_entity.pdbx_description
1 polymer ?
#
loop_
_entity_poly.entity_id
_entity_poly.type
_entity_poly.pdbx_seq_one_letter_code
_entity_poly.pdbx_strand_id
1 'polypeptide(L)'
;MFMFTASKFLSQLEDKAPDMLETCRMAIKKGEEDLDFFRISQDEFSRVEPDSVDYAVMEKTDIGVMIPLDAGWSDLGSFDALWQTGEKNGQANVMDGDVIVHEVKNSYIHSGSRLVAAVGLDGVAVVETRDAVLVSPRNRVQEVKKIVSRLKSSGREEIISHSRVYRPWGDYETID
;
A
#
# COMPACT_ATOMS: atom_id res chain seq x y z
N MET A 1 -14.80 0.86 3.37
CA MET A 1 -14.54 2.32 3.55
C MET A 1 -15.23 2.77 4.83
N PHE A 2 -14.60 3.68 5.58
CA PHE A 2 -15.23 4.28 6.77
C PHE A 2 -15.62 5.73 6.47
N MET A 3 -16.75 6.15 7.00
CA MET A 3 -17.23 7.53 6.93
C MET A 3 -17.70 7.97 8.31
N PHE A 4 -17.13 9.04 8.82
CA PHE A 4 -17.47 9.60 10.13
C PHE A 4 -17.12 11.08 10.20
N THR A 5 -17.72 11.81 11.13
CA THR A 5 -17.26 13.16 11.46
C THR A 5 -16.04 13.06 12.39
N ALA A 6 -15.13 14.04 12.31
CA ALA A 6 -13.93 14.07 13.16
C ALA A 6 -14.30 13.99 14.67
N SER A 7 -15.35 14.71 15.11
CA SER A 7 -15.81 14.70 16.49
C SER A 7 -16.28 13.31 16.94
N LYS A 8 -17.01 12.58 16.09
CA LYS A 8 -17.46 11.22 16.41
C LYS A 8 -16.29 10.24 16.48
N PHE A 9 -15.35 10.34 15.54
CA PHE A 9 -14.15 9.50 15.55
C PHE A 9 -13.30 9.74 16.80
N LEU A 10 -13.03 10.99 17.15
CA LEU A 10 -12.28 11.34 18.36
C LEU A 10 -12.98 10.85 19.64
N SER A 11 -14.31 10.98 19.73
CA SER A 11 -15.08 10.45 20.85
C SER A 11 -14.98 8.92 20.95
N GLN A 12 -15.03 8.20 19.84
CA GLN A 12 -14.86 6.75 19.84
C GLN A 12 -13.42 6.34 20.15
N LEU A 13 -12.43 7.07 19.65
CA LEU A 13 -11.03 6.81 19.98
C LEU A 13 -10.76 7.07 21.47
N GLU A 14 -11.37 8.10 22.07
CA GLU A 14 -11.27 8.40 23.51
C GLU A 14 -11.87 7.28 24.38
N ASP A 15 -12.95 6.66 23.92
CA ASP A 15 -13.61 5.57 24.64
C ASP A 15 -12.88 4.22 24.45
N LYS A 16 -12.40 3.91 23.25
CA LYS A 16 -11.88 2.58 22.88
C LYS A 16 -10.35 2.46 22.93
N ALA A 17 -9.63 3.58 22.74
CA ALA A 17 -8.16 3.65 22.74
C ALA A 17 -7.66 4.98 23.31
N PRO A 18 -7.96 5.30 24.59
CA PRO A 18 -7.64 6.60 25.21
C PRO A 18 -6.15 6.92 25.20
N ASP A 19 -5.29 5.95 25.46
CA ASP A 19 -3.84 6.15 25.51
C ASP A 19 -3.28 6.54 24.14
N MET A 20 -3.80 5.95 23.07
CA MET A 20 -3.45 6.31 21.71
C MET A 20 -3.85 7.76 21.41
N LEU A 21 -5.07 8.16 21.76
CA LEU A 21 -5.55 9.52 21.54
C LEU A 21 -4.73 10.54 22.33
N GLU A 22 -4.43 10.27 23.59
CA GLU A 22 -3.64 11.19 24.42
C GLU A 22 -2.22 11.35 23.89
N THR A 23 -1.59 10.25 23.49
CA THR A 23 -0.24 10.28 22.88
C THR A 23 -0.24 11.07 21.57
N CYS A 24 -1.24 10.90 20.71
CA CYS A 24 -1.41 11.70 19.51
C CYS A 24 -1.62 13.20 19.81
N ARG A 25 -2.44 13.53 20.84
CA ARG A 25 -2.62 14.91 21.29
C ARG A 25 -1.31 15.54 21.76
N MET A 26 -0.50 14.79 22.51
CA MET A 26 0.82 15.24 22.93
C MET A 26 1.77 15.44 21.77
N ALA A 27 1.76 14.57 20.77
CA ALA A 27 2.57 14.70 19.57
C ALA A 27 2.22 15.98 18.77
N ILE A 28 0.94 16.31 18.67
CA ILE A 28 0.47 17.56 18.05
C ILE A 28 0.85 18.77 18.94
N LYS A 29 0.59 18.72 20.23
CA LYS A 29 0.88 19.84 21.15
C LYS A 29 2.36 20.23 21.18
N LYS A 30 3.26 19.28 21.02
CA LYS A 30 4.71 19.47 20.94
C LYS A 30 5.25 19.61 19.51
N GLY A 31 4.35 19.63 18.54
CA GLY A 31 4.71 19.88 17.14
C GLY A 31 5.02 21.35 16.89
N GLU A 32 5.62 21.64 15.75
CA GLU A 32 6.03 22.98 15.34
C GLU A 32 5.64 23.27 13.89
N GLU A 33 5.42 24.54 13.59
CA GLU A 33 5.24 25.00 12.21
C GLU A 33 6.60 25.02 11.49
N ASP A 34 6.64 24.48 10.28
CA ASP A 34 7.81 24.46 9.41
C ASP A 34 7.39 24.85 8.00
N LEU A 35 7.47 26.13 7.68
CA LEU A 35 6.98 26.75 6.45
C LEU A 35 5.50 26.41 6.20
N ASP A 36 5.19 25.68 5.14
CA ASP A 36 3.83 25.26 4.77
C ASP A 36 3.38 23.96 5.46
N PHE A 37 4.19 23.42 6.37
CA PHE A 37 3.95 22.15 7.05
C PHE A 37 3.81 22.34 8.56
N PHE A 38 3.02 21.49 9.18
CA PHE A 38 3.04 21.29 10.61
C PHE A 38 3.74 19.96 10.93
N ARG A 39 4.87 20.01 11.64
CA ARG A 39 5.63 18.83 12.05
C ARG A 39 5.19 18.41 13.43
N ILE A 40 4.59 17.22 13.52
CA ILE A 40 4.30 16.62 14.83
C ILE A 40 5.61 16.18 15.51
N SER A 41 5.62 16.16 16.85
CA SER A 41 6.77 15.66 17.61
C SER A 41 6.99 14.18 17.33
N GLN A 42 8.12 13.84 16.71
CA GLN A 42 8.47 12.45 16.39
C GLN A 42 8.66 11.61 17.67
N ASP A 43 9.27 12.20 18.72
CA ASP A 43 9.51 11.50 19.98
C ASP A 43 8.21 11.09 20.68
N GLU A 44 7.19 11.95 20.65
CA GLU A 44 5.89 11.60 21.23
C GLU A 44 5.14 10.63 20.30
N PHE A 45 5.13 10.87 18.99
CA PHE A 45 4.41 10.03 18.05
C PHE A 45 4.96 8.61 17.99
N SER A 46 6.28 8.42 18.17
CA SER A 46 6.92 7.09 18.20
C SER A 46 6.49 6.22 19.40
N ARG A 47 5.83 6.82 20.41
CA ARG A 47 5.29 6.09 21.56
C ARG A 47 3.88 5.57 21.32
N VAL A 48 3.23 5.96 20.22
CA VAL A 48 1.92 5.43 19.85
C VAL A 48 2.10 3.96 19.51
N GLU A 49 1.37 3.09 20.20
CA GLU A 49 1.32 1.69 19.83
C GLU A 49 0.63 1.55 18.46
N PRO A 50 1.28 0.95 17.46
CA PRO A 50 0.73 0.83 16.13
C PRO A 50 -0.50 -0.08 16.12
N ASP A 51 -1.66 0.47 15.78
CA ASP A 51 -2.89 -0.29 15.60
C ASP A 51 -3.70 0.32 14.44
N SER A 52 -4.48 -0.51 13.74
CA SER A 52 -5.35 -0.01 12.69
C SER A 52 -6.64 0.57 13.29
N VAL A 53 -7.27 1.49 12.55
CA VAL A 53 -8.58 2.01 12.94
C VAL A 53 -9.64 0.91 13.05
N ASP A 54 -9.47 -0.18 12.31
CA ASP A 54 -10.33 -1.37 12.37
C ASP A 54 -10.31 -1.98 13.77
N TYR A 55 -9.12 -2.31 14.27
CA TYR A 55 -8.94 -2.96 15.57
C TYR A 55 -9.06 -1.98 16.74
N ALA A 56 -8.53 -0.76 16.58
CA ALA A 56 -8.58 0.23 17.66
C ALA A 56 -10.00 0.71 17.95
N VAL A 57 -10.84 0.87 16.90
CA VAL A 57 -12.16 1.51 17.02
C VAL A 57 -13.28 0.67 16.40
N MET A 58 -13.16 0.28 15.12
CA MET A 58 -14.33 -0.19 14.35
C MET A 58 -14.85 -1.55 14.80
N GLU A 59 -13.99 -2.46 15.24
CA GLU A 59 -14.43 -3.76 15.80
C GLU A 59 -15.02 -3.64 17.21
N LYS A 60 -14.77 -2.51 17.88
CA LYS A 60 -15.21 -2.27 19.28
C LYS A 60 -16.39 -1.32 19.40
N THR A 61 -16.77 -0.62 18.33
CA THR A 61 -17.82 0.39 18.38
C THR A 61 -19.22 -0.22 18.28
N ASP A 62 -20.14 0.28 19.11
CA ASP A 62 -21.55 -0.13 19.11
C ASP A 62 -22.44 0.77 18.22
N ILE A 63 -21.87 1.85 17.67
CA ILE A 63 -22.61 2.84 16.86
C ILE A 63 -22.32 2.73 15.37
N GLY A 64 -21.56 1.71 14.95
CA GLY A 64 -21.27 1.44 13.55
C GLY A 64 -22.51 1.02 12.77
N VAL A 65 -22.69 1.57 11.57
CA VAL A 65 -23.76 1.19 10.63
C VAL A 65 -23.13 0.72 9.33
N MET A 66 -23.58 -0.42 8.82
CA MET A 66 -23.17 -0.94 7.53
C MET A 66 -24.15 -0.47 6.46
N ILE A 67 -23.63 0.17 5.41
CA ILE A 67 -24.40 0.57 4.23
C ILE A 67 -23.87 -0.23 3.04
N PRO A 68 -24.67 -1.11 2.43
CA PRO A 68 -24.28 -1.79 1.20
C PRO A 68 -24.02 -0.77 0.08
N LEU A 69 -22.91 -0.94 -0.62
CA LEU A 69 -22.52 -0.05 -1.72
C LEU A 69 -22.12 -0.89 -2.93
N ASP A 70 -22.86 -0.72 -4.02
CA ASP A 70 -22.52 -1.26 -5.34
C ASP A 70 -22.19 -0.09 -6.28
N ALA A 71 -20.93 0.36 -6.22
CA ALA A 71 -20.44 1.51 -6.99
C ALA A 71 -19.26 1.13 -7.90
N GLY A 72 -19.04 -0.17 -8.16
CA GLY A 72 -17.87 -0.64 -8.91
C GLY A 72 -16.53 -0.25 -8.27
N TRP A 73 -16.52 0.00 -6.96
CA TRP A 73 -15.31 0.39 -6.24
C TRP A 73 -14.38 -0.81 -6.00
N SER A 74 -13.09 -0.60 -6.19
CA SER A 74 -12.03 -1.54 -5.81
C SER A 74 -10.95 -0.80 -5.03
N ASP A 75 -10.39 -1.42 -4.00
CA ASP A 75 -9.29 -0.88 -3.22
C ASP A 75 -7.92 -0.93 -3.94
N LEU A 76 -7.85 -1.64 -5.08
CA LEU A 76 -6.64 -1.89 -5.85
C LEU A 76 -5.46 -2.39 -5.00
N GLY A 77 -5.74 -3.02 -3.88
CA GLY A 77 -4.75 -3.44 -2.87
C GLY A 77 -3.92 -4.66 -3.30
N SER A 78 -4.05 -5.14 -4.54
CA SER A 78 -3.28 -6.29 -5.04
C SER A 78 -3.10 -6.25 -6.55
N PHE A 79 -2.08 -6.94 -7.06
CA PHE A 79 -1.87 -7.10 -8.51
C PHE A 79 -3.02 -7.88 -9.17
N ASP A 80 -3.73 -8.74 -8.44
CA ASP A 80 -4.94 -9.38 -8.96
C ASP A 80 -6.09 -8.36 -9.14
N ALA A 81 -6.25 -7.42 -8.21
CA ALA A 81 -7.22 -6.33 -8.36
C ALA A 81 -6.88 -5.40 -9.55
N LEU A 82 -5.60 -5.12 -9.78
CA LEU A 82 -5.14 -4.40 -10.97
C LEU A 82 -5.47 -5.16 -12.27
N TRP A 83 -5.31 -6.48 -12.27
CA TRP A 83 -5.74 -7.30 -13.40
C TRP A 83 -7.26 -7.29 -13.58
N GLN A 84 -8.04 -7.36 -12.49
CA GLN A 84 -9.50 -7.36 -12.57
C GLN A 84 -10.06 -6.08 -13.20
N THR A 85 -9.49 -4.94 -12.85
CA THR A 85 -9.93 -3.61 -13.26
C THR A 85 -9.25 -3.09 -14.52
N GLY A 86 -8.06 -3.60 -14.87
CA GLY A 86 -7.28 -3.16 -16.01
C GLY A 86 -7.88 -3.56 -17.36
N GLU A 87 -7.50 -2.85 -18.41
CA GLU A 87 -7.88 -3.15 -19.78
C GLU A 87 -7.18 -4.43 -20.26
N LYS A 88 -7.98 -5.38 -20.74
CA LYS A 88 -7.51 -6.71 -21.14
C LYS A 88 -7.40 -6.83 -22.66
N ASN A 89 -6.31 -7.45 -23.12
CA ASN A 89 -6.20 -7.88 -24.52
C ASN A 89 -7.08 -9.11 -24.81
N GLY A 90 -7.09 -9.57 -26.07
CA GLY A 90 -7.91 -10.73 -26.53
C GLY A 90 -7.62 -12.05 -25.80
N GLN A 91 -6.55 -12.15 -25.02
CA GLN A 91 -6.17 -13.33 -24.22
C GLN A 91 -6.30 -13.05 -22.71
N ALA A 92 -7.07 -12.04 -22.35
CA ALA A 92 -7.30 -11.61 -20.97
C ALA A 92 -6.03 -11.23 -20.19
N ASN A 93 -4.99 -10.72 -20.87
CA ASN A 93 -3.82 -10.15 -20.22
C ASN A 93 -4.00 -8.64 -20.01
N VAL A 94 -3.54 -8.14 -18.87
CA VAL A 94 -3.29 -6.73 -18.63
C VAL A 94 -1.78 -6.51 -18.71
N MET A 95 -1.35 -5.62 -19.60
CA MET A 95 0.06 -5.32 -19.85
C MET A 95 0.28 -3.82 -19.67
N ASP A 96 1.31 -3.48 -18.92
CA ASP A 96 1.68 -2.11 -18.62
C ASP A 96 3.21 -1.93 -18.77
N GLY A 97 3.62 -0.92 -19.54
CA GLY A 97 5.02 -0.67 -19.87
C GLY A 97 5.50 -1.44 -21.14
N ASP A 98 6.81 -1.68 -21.22
CA ASP A 98 7.44 -2.37 -22.36
C ASP A 98 7.35 -3.90 -22.19
N VAL A 99 6.29 -4.49 -22.74
CA VAL A 99 5.95 -5.91 -22.56
C VAL A 99 5.73 -6.60 -23.90
N ILE A 100 6.39 -7.75 -24.11
CA ILE A 100 6.16 -8.66 -25.23
C ILE A 100 5.75 -10.03 -24.71
N VAL A 101 4.67 -10.58 -25.26
CA VAL A 101 4.12 -11.87 -24.84
C VAL A 101 3.93 -12.84 -26.01
N HIS A 102 4.17 -14.12 -25.76
CA HIS A 102 3.85 -15.22 -26.69
C HIS A 102 3.17 -16.35 -25.93
N GLU A 103 1.95 -16.74 -26.36
CA GLU A 103 1.14 -17.77 -25.70
C GLU A 103 0.89 -17.51 -24.20
N VAL A 104 0.70 -16.24 -23.82
CA VAL A 104 0.39 -15.83 -22.44
C VAL A 104 -1.08 -15.46 -22.32
N LYS A 105 -1.74 -15.90 -21.26
CA LYS A 105 -3.16 -15.60 -21.00
C LYS A 105 -3.46 -15.37 -19.51
N ASN A 106 -4.57 -14.67 -19.25
CA ASN A 106 -5.09 -14.42 -17.90
C ASN A 106 -4.07 -13.77 -16.95
N SER A 107 -3.10 -13.01 -17.46
CA SER A 107 -1.92 -12.57 -16.69
C SER A 107 -1.88 -11.06 -16.54
N TYR A 108 -1.27 -10.58 -15.46
CA TYR A 108 -0.90 -9.20 -15.23
C TYR A 108 0.61 -9.07 -15.40
N ILE A 109 1.07 -8.21 -16.30
CA ILE A 109 2.50 -8.02 -16.56
C ILE A 109 2.78 -6.51 -16.55
N HIS A 110 3.62 -6.08 -15.64
CA HIS A 110 4.08 -4.71 -15.50
C HIS A 110 5.58 -4.64 -15.69
N SER A 111 6.01 -3.71 -16.53
CA SER A 111 7.40 -3.35 -16.77
C SER A 111 7.63 -1.90 -16.36
N GLY A 112 8.38 -1.71 -15.30
CA GLY A 112 8.69 -0.37 -14.77
C GLY A 112 9.93 0.26 -15.39
N SER A 113 10.90 -0.54 -15.87
CA SER A 113 12.19 0.00 -16.32
C SER A 113 12.80 -0.68 -17.54
N ARG A 114 12.54 -1.95 -17.79
CA ARG A 114 13.17 -2.72 -18.90
C ARG A 114 12.16 -3.60 -19.59
N LEU A 115 12.45 -4.02 -20.83
CA LEU A 115 11.62 -4.97 -21.56
C LEU A 115 11.37 -6.25 -20.74
N VAL A 116 10.09 -6.59 -20.58
CA VAL A 116 9.65 -7.87 -20.03
C VAL A 116 9.10 -8.75 -21.14
N ALA A 117 9.77 -9.86 -21.43
CA ALA A 117 9.33 -10.87 -22.40
C ALA A 117 8.79 -12.09 -21.64
N ALA A 118 7.57 -12.52 -21.96
CA ALA A 118 6.93 -13.67 -21.30
C ALA A 118 6.38 -14.66 -22.33
N VAL A 119 6.59 -15.96 -22.09
CA VAL A 119 6.20 -17.04 -23.00
C VAL A 119 5.49 -18.16 -22.23
N GLY A 120 4.34 -18.64 -22.75
CA GLY A 120 3.67 -19.85 -22.28
C GLY A 120 3.10 -19.76 -20.86
N LEU A 121 2.75 -18.57 -20.36
CA LEU A 121 2.26 -18.37 -18.99
C LEU A 121 0.74 -18.27 -18.95
N ASP A 122 0.15 -18.74 -17.86
CA ASP A 122 -1.29 -18.64 -17.59
C ASP A 122 -1.55 -18.24 -16.12
N GLY A 123 -2.34 -17.19 -15.92
CA GLY A 123 -2.80 -16.80 -14.58
C GLY A 123 -1.70 -16.28 -13.66
N VAL A 124 -0.67 -15.62 -14.17
CA VAL A 124 0.45 -15.11 -13.39
C VAL A 124 0.43 -13.57 -13.27
N ALA A 125 1.05 -13.07 -12.22
CA ALA A 125 1.47 -11.70 -12.09
C ALA A 125 3.00 -11.63 -12.23
N VAL A 126 3.49 -10.81 -13.16
CA VAL A 126 4.90 -10.46 -13.33
C VAL A 126 5.00 -8.96 -13.14
N VAL A 127 5.77 -8.53 -12.16
CA VAL A 127 5.97 -7.10 -11.86
C VAL A 127 7.47 -6.84 -11.79
N GLU A 128 7.96 -6.08 -12.73
CA GLU A 128 9.36 -5.64 -12.80
C GLU A 128 9.44 -4.20 -12.33
N THR A 129 10.35 -3.95 -11.42
CA THR A 129 10.81 -2.64 -10.99
C THR A 129 12.33 -2.59 -11.12
N ARG A 130 12.94 -1.43 -10.93
CA ARG A 130 14.40 -1.28 -11.07
C ARG A 130 15.20 -2.19 -10.14
N ASP A 131 14.68 -2.43 -8.96
CA ASP A 131 15.34 -3.12 -7.83
C ASP A 131 14.86 -4.56 -7.63
N ALA A 132 13.72 -4.95 -8.21
CA ALA A 132 13.21 -6.31 -8.01
C ALA A 132 12.30 -6.77 -9.15
N VAL A 133 12.18 -8.09 -9.28
CA VAL A 133 11.17 -8.73 -10.13
C VAL A 133 10.34 -9.69 -9.29
N LEU A 134 9.03 -9.48 -9.25
CA LEU A 134 8.09 -10.41 -8.66
C LEU A 134 7.46 -11.28 -9.74
N VAL A 135 7.45 -12.59 -9.52
CA VAL A 135 6.69 -13.55 -10.33
C VAL A 135 5.85 -14.41 -9.37
N SER A 136 4.55 -14.44 -9.56
CA SER A 136 3.63 -15.18 -8.71
C SER A 136 2.37 -15.61 -9.47
N PRO A 137 1.75 -16.75 -9.15
CA PRO A 137 0.35 -16.96 -9.52
C PRO A 137 -0.52 -15.82 -9.01
N ARG A 138 -1.45 -15.29 -9.83
CA ARG A 138 -2.31 -14.15 -9.46
C ARG A 138 -3.09 -14.40 -8.16
N ASN A 139 -3.62 -15.59 -7.97
CA ASN A 139 -4.37 -15.97 -6.77
C ASN A 139 -3.49 -16.09 -5.50
N ARG A 140 -2.17 -15.93 -5.60
CA ARG A 140 -1.23 -16.01 -4.48
C ARG A 140 -0.42 -14.73 -4.27
N VAL A 141 -0.67 -13.68 -5.03
CA VAL A 141 0.13 -12.42 -4.94
C VAL A 141 0.14 -11.80 -3.54
N GLN A 142 -0.87 -12.03 -2.72
CA GLN A 142 -0.90 -11.55 -1.34
C GLN A 142 0.21 -12.17 -0.46
N GLU A 143 0.76 -13.30 -0.87
CA GLU A 143 1.86 -13.94 -0.15
C GLU A 143 3.19 -13.21 -0.32
N VAL A 144 3.27 -12.20 -1.19
CA VAL A 144 4.44 -11.30 -1.29
C VAL A 144 4.82 -10.70 0.06
N LYS A 145 3.86 -10.49 0.96
CA LYS A 145 4.11 -10.03 2.33
C LYS A 145 5.09 -10.92 3.09
N LYS A 146 5.09 -12.24 2.84
CA LYS A 146 6.05 -13.20 3.43
C LYS A 146 7.47 -12.98 2.89
N ILE A 147 7.58 -12.65 1.59
CA ILE A 147 8.88 -12.33 0.98
C ILE A 147 9.43 -11.02 1.56
N VAL A 148 8.60 -9.97 1.64
CA VAL A 148 8.97 -8.70 2.26
C VAL A 148 9.44 -8.88 3.71
N SER A 149 8.75 -9.71 4.50
CA SER A 149 9.17 -10.01 5.88
C SER A 149 10.54 -10.70 5.93
N ARG A 150 10.83 -11.62 5.01
CA ARG A 150 12.14 -12.28 4.91
C ARG A 150 13.23 -11.30 4.50
N LEU A 151 12.98 -10.44 3.53
CA LEU A 151 13.92 -9.39 3.11
C LEU A 151 14.25 -8.46 4.29
N LYS A 152 13.23 -8.04 5.07
CA LYS A 152 13.43 -7.24 6.30
C LYS A 152 14.33 -7.94 7.31
N SER A 153 14.09 -9.23 7.57
CA SER A 153 14.88 -9.99 8.54
C SER A 153 16.31 -10.27 8.07
N SER A 154 16.56 -10.25 6.77
CA SER A 154 17.92 -10.42 6.19
C SER A 154 18.66 -9.11 5.98
N GLY A 155 18.08 -7.95 6.33
CA GLY A 155 18.72 -6.64 6.25
C GLY A 155 19.04 -6.19 4.82
N ARG A 156 18.29 -6.65 3.83
CA ARG A 156 18.52 -6.28 2.44
C ARG A 156 18.11 -4.82 2.18
N GLU A 157 18.95 -4.12 1.43
CA GLU A 157 18.81 -2.68 1.18
C GLU A 157 17.61 -2.34 0.29
N GLU A 158 17.16 -3.25 -0.56
CA GLU A 158 16.02 -3.06 -1.46
C GLU A 158 14.69 -2.74 -0.74
N ILE A 159 14.65 -2.92 0.58
CA ILE A 159 13.51 -2.54 1.42
C ILE A 159 13.64 -1.12 1.96
N ILE A 160 14.87 -0.66 2.17
CA ILE A 160 15.17 0.58 2.89
C ILE A 160 15.42 1.73 1.91
N SER A 161 16.11 1.46 0.80
CA SER A 161 16.42 2.44 -0.22
C SER A 161 15.71 2.13 -1.52
N HIS A 162 14.70 2.94 -1.86
CA HIS A 162 14.22 2.98 -3.23
C HIS A 162 15.22 3.76 -4.07
N SER A 163 15.54 3.27 -5.27
CA SER A 163 16.43 3.96 -6.22
C SER A 163 15.96 5.39 -6.52
N ARG A 164 14.67 5.68 -6.35
CA ARG A 164 14.08 7.00 -6.48
C ARG A 164 13.36 7.41 -5.21
N VAL A 165 13.77 8.54 -4.64
CA VAL A 165 13.18 9.09 -3.40
C VAL A 165 12.46 10.38 -3.74
N TYR A 166 11.15 10.42 -3.45
CA TYR A 166 10.32 11.62 -3.60
C TYR A 166 10.39 12.48 -2.35
N ARG A 167 10.56 13.78 -2.53
CA ARG A 167 10.57 14.79 -1.47
C ARG A 167 9.61 15.93 -1.85
N PRO A 168 9.13 16.75 -0.90
CA PRO A 168 8.25 17.87 -1.21
C PRO A 168 8.82 18.86 -2.24
N TRP A 169 10.14 18.96 -2.35
CA TRP A 169 10.86 19.84 -3.28
C TRP A 169 11.32 19.17 -4.57
N GLY A 170 10.97 17.90 -4.80
CA GLY A 170 11.36 17.16 -6.00
C GLY A 170 11.69 15.69 -5.69
N ASP A 171 12.33 15.04 -6.63
CA ASP A 171 12.81 13.68 -6.48
C ASP A 171 14.28 13.58 -6.85
N TYR A 172 14.97 12.62 -6.27
CA TYR A 172 16.34 12.27 -6.65
C TYR A 172 16.47 10.76 -6.82
N GLU A 173 17.38 10.38 -7.68
CA GLU A 173 17.68 9.01 -8.00
C GLU A 173 19.14 8.70 -7.67
N THR A 174 19.38 7.60 -6.94
CA THR A 174 20.72 7.11 -6.71
C THR A 174 21.18 6.36 -7.96
N ILE A 175 22.29 6.79 -8.54
CA ILE A 175 22.96 6.13 -9.68
C ILE A 175 24.14 5.37 -9.07
N ASP A 176 24.08 4.03 -9.09
CA ASP A 176 25.20 3.16 -8.74
C ASP A 176 26.19 3.04 -9.89
#